data_9e6578d2b50b73fd81ec4bafb29ec71f
#
_entry.id   9e6578d2b50b73fd81ec4bafb29ec71f
#
_cell.length_a   1.000
_cell.length_b   1.000
_cell.length_c   1.000
_cell.angle_alpha   90.00
_cell.angle_beta   90.00
_cell.angle_gamma   90.00
#
_symmetry.space_group_name_H-M   'P 1'
#
loop_
_entity.id
_entity.type
_entity.pdbx_description
1 polymer ?
#
loop_
_entity_poly.entity_id
_entity_poly.type
_entity_poly.pdbx_seq_one_letter_code
_entity_poly.pdbx_strand_id
1 'polypeptide(L)'
;MTKAEILTILKSDLEIAQTTTSKDSLLNNLIELSLGAVTREGITLSDPYTIEEGTLIEMYAAYLYRRRRDPESTMPHSLRYMLNNMLLSQKARLLNG
;
A
#
# COMPACT_ATOMS: atom_id res chain seq x y z
N MET A 1 7.18 -7.82 6.87
CA MET A 1 7.45 -7.50 5.44
C MET A 1 8.26 -6.23 5.36
N THR A 2 9.22 -6.16 4.46
CA THR A 2 10.07 -4.98 4.24
C THR A 2 9.59 -4.20 3.03
N LYS A 3 10.09 -2.96 2.87
CA LYS A 3 9.80 -2.16 1.67
C LYS A 3 10.29 -2.86 0.40
N ALA A 4 11.42 -3.54 0.46
CA ALA A 4 11.95 -4.29 -0.69
C ALA A 4 11.00 -5.42 -1.10
N GLU A 5 10.40 -6.11 -0.15
CA GLU A 5 9.41 -7.16 -0.42
C GLU A 5 8.13 -6.55 -1.00
N ILE A 6 7.71 -5.40 -0.49
CA ILE A 6 6.55 -4.68 -1.05
C ILE A 6 6.82 -4.31 -2.52
N LEU A 7 8.01 -3.82 -2.82
CA LEU A 7 8.39 -3.49 -4.21
C LEU A 7 8.31 -4.73 -5.11
N THR A 8 8.81 -5.86 -4.63
CA THR A 8 8.77 -7.12 -5.40
C THR A 8 7.33 -7.50 -5.75
N ILE A 9 6.43 -7.44 -4.77
CA ILE A 9 5.02 -7.78 -4.97
C ILE A 9 4.35 -6.76 -5.90
N LEU A 10 4.67 -5.48 -5.71
CA LEU A 10 4.11 -4.41 -6.55
C LEU A 10 4.50 -4.59 -8.01
N LYS A 11 5.75 -4.95 -8.28
CA LYS A 11 6.21 -5.20 -9.66
C LYS A 11 5.44 -6.38 -10.26
N SER A 12 5.23 -7.45 -9.50
CA SER A 12 4.43 -8.59 -9.96
C SER A 12 2.99 -8.20 -10.26
N ASP A 13 2.37 -7.42 -9.38
CA ASP A 13 0.98 -6.95 -9.56
C ASP A 13 0.85 -6.08 -10.80
N LEU A 14 1.84 -5.25 -11.08
CA LEU A 14 1.83 -4.36 -12.24
C LEU A 14 2.38 -5.02 -13.52
N GLU A 15 2.72 -6.30 -13.45
CA GLU A 15 3.29 -7.07 -14.57
C GLU A 15 4.61 -6.48 -15.07
N ILE A 16 5.42 -5.96 -14.15
CA ILE A 16 6.76 -5.44 -14.43
C ILE A 16 7.76 -6.54 -14.06
N ALA A 17 8.67 -6.88 -14.99
CA ALA A 17 9.68 -7.90 -14.72
C ALA A 17 10.59 -7.46 -13.56
N GLN A 18 10.96 -8.40 -12.68
CA GLN A 18 11.83 -8.11 -11.54
C GLN A 18 13.18 -7.57 -11.97
N THR A 19 13.67 -8.01 -13.12
CA THR A 19 14.95 -7.54 -13.68
C THR A 19 14.87 -6.14 -14.29
N THR A 20 13.68 -5.61 -14.54
CA THR A 20 13.48 -4.25 -15.04
C THR A 20 13.58 -3.27 -13.88
N THR A 21 14.60 -2.44 -13.86
CA THR A 21 14.86 -1.50 -12.75
C THR A 21 14.57 -0.04 -13.10
N SER A 22 14.20 0.24 -14.34
CA SER A 22 13.99 1.61 -14.81
C SER A 22 12.87 2.35 -14.09
N LYS A 23 11.92 1.62 -13.50
CA LYS A 23 10.79 2.19 -12.76
C LYS A 23 10.91 2.08 -11.25
N ASP A 24 12.00 1.52 -10.74
CA ASP A 24 12.13 1.26 -9.30
C ASP A 24 12.05 2.55 -8.47
N SER A 25 12.68 3.62 -8.91
CA SER A 25 12.61 4.90 -8.20
C SER A 25 11.18 5.42 -8.11
N LEU A 26 10.44 5.34 -9.21
CA LEU A 26 9.04 5.74 -9.24
C LEU A 26 8.20 4.88 -8.29
N LEU A 27 8.37 3.56 -8.37
CA LEU A 27 7.59 2.64 -7.56
C LEU A 27 7.91 2.81 -6.07
N ASN A 28 9.18 3.01 -5.71
CA ASN A 28 9.56 3.29 -4.33
C ASN A 28 8.94 4.60 -3.83
N ASN A 29 8.87 5.62 -4.68
CA ASN A 29 8.21 6.87 -4.33
C ASN A 29 6.71 6.66 -4.08
N LEU A 30 6.05 5.84 -4.90
CA LEU A 30 4.63 5.52 -4.70
C LEU A 30 4.41 4.74 -3.41
N ILE A 31 5.34 3.86 -3.03
CA ILE A 31 5.29 3.16 -1.75
C ILE A 31 5.37 4.17 -0.60
N GLU A 32 6.29 5.13 -0.66
CA GLU A 32 6.41 6.16 0.37
C GLU A 32 5.15 7.02 0.46
N LEU A 33 4.58 7.41 -0.66
CA LEU A 33 3.31 8.16 -0.69
C LEU A 33 2.17 7.35 -0.07
N SER A 34 2.15 6.03 -0.32
CA SER A 34 1.15 5.14 0.24
C SER A 34 1.29 5.03 1.75
N LEU A 35 2.51 4.92 2.26
CA LEU A 35 2.77 4.92 3.70
C LEU A 35 2.23 6.20 4.36
N GLY A 36 2.50 7.34 3.75
CA GLY A 36 1.99 8.62 4.24
C GLY A 36 0.47 8.70 4.21
N ALA A 37 -0.16 8.22 3.15
CA ALA A 37 -1.61 8.24 3.01
C ALA A 37 -2.29 7.35 4.05
N VAL A 38 -1.76 6.14 4.26
CA VAL A 38 -2.30 5.18 5.22
C VAL A 38 -2.19 5.71 6.65
N THR A 39 -1.04 6.29 7.00
CA THR A 39 -0.86 6.86 8.34
C THR A 39 -1.74 8.09 8.56
N ARG A 40 -1.99 8.89 7.53
CA ARG A 40 -2.92 10.02 7.64
C ARG A 40 -4.36 9.58 7.86
N GLU A 41 -4.73 8.38 7.44
CA GLU A 41 -6.05 7.84 7.74
C GLU A 41 -6.17 7.40 9.21
N GLY A 42 -5.07 7.35 9.93
CA GLY A 42 -5.06 6.98 11.35
C GLY A 42 -4.56 5.57 11.63
N ILE A 43 -4.03 4.88 10.63
CA ILE A 43 -3.52 3.52 10.79
C ILE A 43 -2.06 3.60 11.26
N THR A 44 -1.74 2.87 12.32
CA THR A 44 -0.38 2.71 12.82
C THR A 44 0.23 1.46 12.21
N LEU A 45 1.43 1.59 11.66
CA LEU A 45 2.13 0.51 10.99
C LEU A 45 3.25 -0.05 11.89
N SER A 46 3.44 -1.36 11.83
CA SER A 46 4.50 -2.06 12.57
C SER A 46 5.83 -1.96 11.84
N ASP A 47 6.92 -2.27 12.52
CA ASP A 47 8.25 -2.36 11.90
C ASP A 47 8.92 -3.65 12.38
N PRO A 48 9.12 -4.66 11.52
CA PRO A 48 8.72 -4.69 10.10
C PRO A 48 7.20 -4.74 9.92
N TYR A 49 6.73 -4.41 8.73
CA TYR A 49 5.30 -4.44 8.44
C TYR A 49 4.77 -5.87 8.53
N THR A 50 3.53 -6.03 9.01
CA THR A 50 2.86 -7.32 8.91
C THR A 50 2.53 -7.61 7.44
N ILE A 51 2.18 -8.86 7.15
CA ILE A 51 1.76 -9.24 5.79
C ILE A 51 0.54 -8.41 5.36
N GLU A 52 -0.42 -8.22 6.27
CA GLU A 52 -1.62 -7.42 5.97
C GLU A 52 -1.27 -5.96 5.69
N GLU A 53 -0.39 -5.38 6.51
CA GLU A 53 0.06 -4.00 6.32
C GLU A 53 0.81 -3.84 4.99
N GLY A 54 1.72 -4.76 4.70
CA GLY A 54 2.48 -4.73 3.45
C GLY A 54 1.60 -4.89 2.22
N THR A 55 0.60 -5.77 2.31
CA THR A 55 -0.38 -5.97 1.23
C THR A 55 -1.20 -4.69 1.01
N LEU A 56 -1.63 -4.05 2.09
CA LEU A 56 -2.36 -2.79 2.01
C LEU A 56 -1.53 -1.70 1.32
N ILE A 57 -0.27 -1.56 1.71
CA ILE A 57 0.64 -0.57 1.12
C ILE A 57 0.85 -0.86 -0.38
N GLU A 58 1.05 -2.13 -0.74
CA GLU A 58 1.22 -2.55 -2.12
C GLU A 58 -0.02 -2.20 -2.97
N MET A 59 -1.20 -2.52 -2.46
CA MET A 59 -2.44 -2.24 -3.17
C MET A 59 -2.65 -0.74 -3.37
N TYR A 60 -2.31 0.05 -2.37
CA TYR A 60 -2.41 1.51 -2.46
C TYR A 60 -1.43 2.05 -3.51
N ALA A 61 -0.20 1.57 -3.50
CA ALA A 61 0.81 1.99 -4.49
C ALA A 61 0.40 1.60 -5.91
N ALA A 62 -0.18 0.40 -6.09
CA ALA A 62 -0.70 -0.03 -7.39
C ALA A 62 -1.82 0.88 -7.87
N TYR A 63 -2.73 1.26 -6.98
CA TYR A 63 -3.78 2.22 -7.28
C TYR A 63 -3.20 3.56 -7.74
N LEU A 64 -2.21 4.09 -7.03
CA LEU A 64 -1.56 5.35 -7.39
C LEU A 64 -0.87 5.24 -8.75
N TYR A 65 -0.23 4.12 -9.04
CA TYR A 65 0.42 3.88 -10.32
C TYR A 65 -0.60 3.93 -11.47
N ARG A 66 -1.72 3.21 -11.32
CA ARG A 66 -2.78 3.17 -12.34
C ARG A 66 -3.42 4.53 -12.54
N ARG A 67 -3.61 5.29 -11.46
CA ARG A 67 -4.20 6.62 -11.51
C ARG A 67 -3.34 7.62 -12.29
N ARG A 68 -2.04 7.43 -12.34
CA ARG A 68 -1.16 8.29 -13.14
C ARG A 68 -1.48 8.21 -14.64
N ARG A 69 -1.90 7.03 -15.10
CA ARG A 69 -2.30 6.80 -16.50
C ARG A 69 -3.74 7.17 -16.76
N ASP A 70 -4.58 7.00 -15.76
CA ASP A 70 -6.00 7.30 -15.83
C ASP A 70 -6.40 8.10 -14.59
N PRO A 71 -6.32 9.46 -14.68
CA PRO A 71 -6.64 10.31 -13.53
C PRO A 71 -8.07 10.17 -13.02
N GLU A 72 -8.98 9.59 -13.81
CA GLU A 72 -10.36 9.37 -13.41
C GLU A 72 -10.55 8.04 -12.70
N SER A 73 -9.51 7.21 -12.59
CA SER A 73 -9.58 5.96 -11.83
C SER A 73 -9.99 6.24 -10.38
N THR A 74 -10.97 5.47 -9.90
CA THR A 74 -11.40 5.55 -8.51
C THR A 74 -10.69 4.47 -7.70
N MET A 75 -10.62 4.69 -6.39
CA MET A 75 -10.03 3.71 -5.48
C MET A 75 -10.82 2.40 -5.55
N PRO A 76 -10.16 1.24 -5.76
CA PRO A 76 -10.85 -0.05 -5.73
C PRO A 76 -11.57 -0.27 -4.41
N HIS A 77 -12.76 -0.87 -4.46
CA HIS A 77 -13.54 -1.17 -3.26
C HIS A 77 -12.77 -2.07 -2.29
N SER A 78 -12.01 -3.03 -2.81
CA SER A 78 -11.20 -3.92 -1.98
C SER A 78 -10.16 -3.15 -1.17
N LEU A 79 -9.55 -2.15 -1.76
CA LEU A 79 -8.57 -1.31 -1.05
C LEU A 79 -9.26 -0.48 0.03
N ARG A 80 -10.37 0.17 -0.29
CA ARG A 80 -11.13 0.95 0.69
C ARG A 80 -11.62 0.07 1.84
N TYR A 81 -12.06 -1.14 1.51
CA TYR A 81 -12.52 -2.11 2.51
C TYR A 81 -11.38 -2.49 3.46
N MET A 82 -10.19 -2.78 2.93
CA MET A 82 -9.04 -3.12 3.78
C MET A 82 -8.62 -1.96 4.68
N LEU A 83 -8.59 -0.74 4.14
CA LEU A 83 -8.28 0.46 4.94
C LEU A 83 -9.25 0.59 6.11
N ASN A 84 -10.54 0.52 5.83
CA ASN A 84 -11.57 0.66 6.85
C ASN A 84 -11.48 -0.43 7.90
N ASN A 85 -11.28 -1.68 7.49
CA ASN A 85 -11.18 -2.80 8.42
C ASN A 85 -9.97 -2.69 9.32
N MET A 86 -8.81 -2.32 8.77
CA MET A 86 -7.60 -2.16 9.57
C MET A 86 -7.75 -1.01 10.57
N LEU A 87 -8.32 0.11 10.13
CA LEU A 87 -8.56 1.25 11.00
C LEU A 87 -9.51 0.90 12.14
N LEU A 88 -10.64 0.23 11.84
CA LEU A 88 -11.59 -0.19 12.85
C LEU A 88 -10.99 -1.20 13.82
N SER A 89 -10.22 -2.15 13.34
CA SER A 89 -9.54 -3.14 14.15
C SER A 89 -8.57 -2.49 15.14
N GLN A 90 -7.82 -1.51 14.72
CA GLN A 90 -6.88 -0.80 15.58
C GLN A 90 -7.61 0.06 16.62
N LYS A 91 -8.69 0.73 16.21
CA LYS A 91 -9.52 1.50 17.15
C LYS A 91 -10.16 0.60 18.21
N ALA A 92 -10.63 -0.56 17.82
CA ALA A 92 -11.23 -1.52 18.77
C ALA A 92 -10.20 -1.98 19.80
N ARG A 93 -8.95 -2.23 19.37
CA ARG A 93 -7.88 -2.62 20.31
C ARG A 93 -7.55 -1.49 21.30
N LEU A 94 -7.58 -0.25 20.86
CA LEU A 94 -7.33 0.90 21.74
C LEU A 94 -8.44 1.05 22.78
N LEU A 95 -9.70 0.79 22.39
CA LEU A 95 -10.85 0.89 23.31
C LEU A 95 -10.88 -0.27 24.31
N ASN A 96 -10.39 -1.43 23.96
CA ASN A 96 -10.41 -2.63 24.79
C ASN A 96 -9.10 -2.88 25.54
N GLY A 97 -8.10 -2.13 25.23
CA GLY A 97 -6.79 -2.26 25.83
C GLY A 97 -6.44 -1.09 26.70
#